data_f58411a0506fec3319430647ba90cf0a
#
_entry.id   f58411a0506fec3319430647ba90cf0a
#
_cell.length_a   1.000
_cell.length_b   1.000
_cell.length_c   1.000
_cell.angle_alpha   90.00
_cell.angle_beta   90.00
_cell.angle_gamma   90.00
#
_symmetry.space_group_name_H-M   'P 1'
#
loop_
_entity.id
_entity.type
_entity.pdbx_description
1 polymer ?
#
loop_
_entity_poly.entity_id
_entity_poly.type
_entity_poly.pdbx_seq_one_letter_code
_entity_poly.pdbx_strand_id
1 'polypeptide(L)'
;ILFIWELNDAGTGVKGRGVARVAPPYRARLDLFLDNGELVIKAALVDGDLRIPAGAPDDILPPPDLMWGTLGVFRPESGTELLGGDRLDNGLVRLRYRYRDETELHYSMEDGVLRKLEMLSDGDVVQWVEVDRDGESQYPARATYRNLTDFRELKITRQQLDEVDAYPLDIWDPRAP
;
A
#
# COMPACT_ATOMS: atom_id res chain seq x y z
N ILE A 1 -6.53 12.08 -0.05
CA ILE A 1 -5.43 12.00 -1.02
C ILE A 1 -6.05 11.78 -2.39
N LEU A 2 -5.85 12.69 -3.32
CA LEU A 2 -6.13 12.47 -4.74
C LEU A 2 -4.85 12.01 -5.42
N PHE A 3 -4.94 11.02 -6.30
CA PHE A 3 -3.78 10.46 -6.98
C PHE A 3 -4.09 9.97 -8.40
N ILE A 4 -3.06 9.84 -9.22
CA ILE A 4 -3.06 9.08 -10.47
C ILE A 4 -2.50 7.70 -10.17
N TRP A 5 -3.10 6.67 -10.76
CA TRP A 5 -2.59 5.30 -10.71
C TRP A 5 -2.33 4.77 -12.12
N GLU A 6 -1.30 3.96 -12.23
CA GLU A 6 -0.90 3.26 -13.44
C GLU A 6 -0.62 1.80 -13.08
N LEU A 7 -1.37 0.88 -13.68
CA LEU A 7 -1.18 -0.56 -13.53
C LEU A 7 -0.60 -1.11 -14.83
N ASN A 8 0.49 -1.86 -14.71
CA ASN A 8 1.01 -2.71 -15.78
C ASN A 8 0.89 -4.16 -15.31
N ASP A 9 0.13 -4.96 -16.03
CA ASP A 9 -0.09 -6.38 -15.78
C ASP A 9 0.37 -7.18 -16.98
N ALA A 10 1.50 -7.87 -16.84
CA ALA A 10 2.13 -8.67 -17.89
C ALA A 10 2.25 -7.95 -19.24
N GLY A 11 2.54 -6.65 -19.22
CA GLY A 11 2.71 -5.82 -20.42
C GLY A 11 1.45 -5.10 -20.90
N THR A 12 0.30 -5.32 -20.25
CA THR A 12 -0.93 -4.56 -20.51
C THR A 12 -1.04 -3.41 -19.52
N GLY A 13 -1.07 -2.17 -20.03
CA GLY A 13 -1.14 -0.96 -19.22
C GLY A 13 -2.55 -0.40 -19.10
N VAL A 14 -2.96 -0.09 -17.87
CA VAL A 14 -4.21 0.65 -17.55
C VAL A 14 -3.85 1.78 -16.60
N LYS A 15 -4.53 2.92 -16.73
CA LYS A 15 -4.32 4.07 -15.86
C LYS A 15 -5.63 4.78 -15.53
N GLY A 16 -5.58 5.58 -14.49
CA GLY A 16 -6.74 6.36 -14.08
C GLY A 16 -6.45 7.23 -12.87
N ARG A 17 -7.51 7.66 -12.21
CA ARG A 17 -7.48 8.51 -11.03
C ARG A 17 -8.01 7.77 -9.83
N GLY A 18 -7.56 8.14 -8.65
CA GLY A 18 -8.02 7.53 -7.42
C GLY A 18 -8.18 8.52 -6.28
N VAL A 19 -8.95 8.10 -5.31
CA VAL A 19 -9.12 8.78 -4.04
C VAL A 19 -8.79 7.81 -2.93
N ALA A 20 -7.82 8.17 -2.08
CA ALA A 20 -7.56 7.46 -0.83
C ALA A 20 -8.00 8.33 0.35
N ARG A 21 -8.76 7.76 1.25
CA ARG A 21 -9.11 8.33 2.55
C ARG A 21 -8.41 7.50 3.61
N VAL A 22 -7.63 8.15 4.46
CA VAL A 22 -6.83 7.46 5.48
C VAL A 22 -7.14 8.05 6.84
N ALA A 23 -7.38 7.22 7.82
CA ALA A 23 -7.62 7.63 9.20
C ALA A 23 -6.89 6.70 10.19
N PRO A 24 -6.24 7.27 11.21
CA PRO A 24 -5.67 6.49 12.30
C PRO A 24 -6.73 5.64 13.02
N PRO A 25 -6.35 4.52 13.67
CA PRO A 25 -4.98 4.00 13.65
C PRO A 25 -4.64 3.29 12.33
N TYR A 26 -5.53 2.52 11.73
CA TYR A 26 -5.27 1.74 10.52
C TYR A 26 -6.57 1.54 9.73
N ARG A 27 -7.07 2.62 9.16
CA ARG A 27 -8.24 2.59 8.27
C ARG A 27 -7.93 3.36 7.00
N ALA A 28 -8.17 2.74 5.86
CA ALA A 28 -8.08 3.37 4.56
C ALA A 28 -9.25 2.95 3.67
N ARG A 29 -9.69 3.84 2.79
CA ARG A 29 -10.58 3.54 1.69
C ARG A 29 -9.96 4.01 0.41
N LEU A 30 -10.04 3.20 -0.64
CA LEU A 30 -9.57 3.50 -1.97
C LEU A 30 -10.71 3.37 -2.95
N ASP A 31 -10.89 4.38 -3.75
CA ASP A 31 -11.81 4.37 -4.89
C ASP A 31 -10.96 4.65 -6.15
N LEU A 32 -10.89 3.70 -7.09
CA LEU A 32 -10.15 3.82 -8.35
C LEU A 32 -11.11 3.97 -9.52
N PHE A 33 -10.80 4.90 -10.39
CA PHE A 33 -11.58 5.25 -11.58
C PHE A 33 -10.67 5.25 -12.81
N LEU A 34 -11.20 4.86 -13.96
CA LEU A 34 -10.56 5.10 -15.26
C LEU A 34 -10.59 6.59 -15.59
N ASP A 35 -9.81 7.01 -16.61
CA ASP A 35 -9.78 8.40 -17.09
C ASP A 35 -11.16 8.89 -17.62
N ASN A 36 -12.02 7.96 -18.07
CA ASN A 36 -13.40 8.26 -18.48
C ASN A 36 -14.39 8.42 -17.30
N GLY A 37 -13.91 8.24 -16.06
CA GLY A 37 -14.72 8.33 -14.84
C GLY A 37 -15.41 7.02 -14.44
N GLU A 38 -15.24 5.94 -15.16
CA GLU A 38 -15.77 4.63 -14.81
C GLU A 38 -15.09 4.10 -13.53
N LEU A 39 -15.90 3.64 -12.57
CA LEU A 39 -15.39 3.04 -11.35
C LEU A 39 -14.79 1.66 -11.63
N VAL A 40 -13.52 1.48 -11.28
CA VAL A 40 -12.81 0.19 -11.38
C VAL A 40 -12.99 -0.63 -10.11
N ILE A 41 -12.70 -0.03 -8.96
CA ILE A 41 -12.76 -0.70 -7.66
C ILE A 41 -13.06 0.29 -6.54
N LYS A 42 -13.84 -0.16 -5.56
CA LYS A 42 -13.92 0.41 -4.22
C LYS A 42 -13.33 -0.60 -3.24
N ALA A 43 -12.40 -0.19 -2.43
CA ALA A 43 -11.82 -1.05 -1.41
C ALA A 43 -11.73 -0.33 -0.07
N ALA A 44 -11.93 -1.05 1.02
CA ALA A 44 -11.64 -0.56 2.36
C ALA A 44 -10.62 -1.49 3.01
N LEU A 45 -9.60 -0.91 3.61
CA LEU A 45 -8.58 -1.60 4.37
C LEU A 45 -8.72 -1.18 5.83
N VAL A 46 -9.16 -2.11 6.66
CA VAL A 46 -9.35 -1.87 8.09
C VAL A 46 -8.44 -2.82 8.83
N ASP A 47 -7.40 -2.27 9.43
CA ASP A 47 -6.33 -3.05 10.02
C ASP A 47 -5.66 -3.97 8.98
N GLY A 48 -5.70 -5.30 9.10
CA GLY A 48 -5.23 -6.27 8.09
C GLY A 48 -6.32 -6.78 7.15
N ASP A 49 -7.56 -6.30 7.28
CA ASP A 49 -8.73 -6.79 6.54
C ASP A 49 -9.00 -5.91 5.30
N LEU A 50 -8.66 -6.43 4.12
CA LEU A 50 -8.96 -5.80 2.84
C LEU A 50 -10.34 -6.24 2.35
N ARG A 51 -11.28 -5.31 2.32
CA ARG A 51 -12.66 -5.50 1.92
C ARG A 51 -12.87 -4.98 0.52
N ILE A 52 -13.32 -5.86 -0.36
CA ILE A 52 -13.62 -5.56 -1.76
C ILE A 52 -15.04 -6.06 -2.05
N PRO A 53 -15.89 -5.31 -2.79
CA PRO A 53 -17.21 -5.77 -3.20
C PRO A 53 -17.13 -7.07 -4.02
N ALA A 54 -18.10 -7.96 -3.85
CA ALA A 54 -18.15 -9.21 -4.60
C ALA A 54 -18.20 -8.94 -6.12
N GLY A 55 -17.33 -9.64 -6.86
CA GLY A 55 -17.21 -9.52 -8.31
C GLY A 55 -16.34 -8.35 -8.81
N ALA A 56 -15.79 -7.54 -7.93
CA ALA A 56 -14.75 -6.59 -8.32
C ALA A 56 -13.41 -7.30 -8.51
N PRO A 57 -12.53 -6.79 -9.40
CA PRO A 57 -11.20 -7.36 -9.59
C PRO A 57 -10.38 -7.18 -8.31
N ASP A 58 -10.04 -8.27 -7.65
CA ASP A 58 -9.31 -8.27 -6.37
C ASP A 58 -7.79 -8.27 -6.54
N ASP A 59 -7.34 -8.59 -7.74
CA ASP A 59 -5.93 -8.69 -8.10
C ASP A 59 -5.26 -7.38 -8.51
N ILE A 60 -6.01 -6.27 -8.61
CA ILE A 60 -5.47 -4.95 -8.94
C ILE A 60 -4.67 -4.36 -7.76
N LEU A 61 -5.13 -4.61 -6.53
CA LEU A 61 -4.54 -4.05 -5.33
C LEU A 61 -3.46 -4.97 -4.74
N PRO A 62 -2.41 -4.39 -4.14
CA PRO A 62 -1.46 -5.16 -3.35
C PRO A 62 -2.13 -5.88 -2.17
N PRO A 63 -1.52 -6.96 -1.64
CA PRO A 63 -1.92 -7.53 -0.35
C PRO A 63 -1.95 -6.47 0.78
N PRO A 64 -2.73 -6.68 1.86
CA PRO A 64 -2.97 -5.68 2.90
C PRO A 64 -1.71 -4.97 3.43
N ASP A 65 -0.66 -5.70 3.75
CA ASP A 65 0.57 -5.11 4.30
C ASP A 65 1.31 -4.24 3.28
N LEU A 66 1.40 -4.72 2.03
CA LEU A 66 2.01 -3.97 0.95
C LEU A 66 1.12 -2.78 0.55
N MET A 67 -0.20 -2.89 0.71
CA MET A 67 -1.11 -1.77 0.51
C MET A 67 -0.87 -0.66 1.56
N TRP A 68 -0.68 -1.00 2.84
CA TRP A 68 -0.23 -0.04 3.86
C TRP A 68 1.12 0.59 3.47
N GLY A 69 2.02 -0.24 2.93
CA GLY A 69 3.30 0.24 2.39
C GLY A 69 3.13 1.29 1.30
N THR A 70 2.18 1.11 0.35
CA THR A 70 1.93 2.12 -0.71
C THR A 70 1.40 3.44 -0.16
N LEU A 71 0.75 3.42 0.99
CA LEU A 71 0.31 4.61 1.72
C LEU A 71 1.41 5.19 2.64
N GLY A 72 2.61 4.58 2.67
CA GLY A 72 3.73 5.00 3.49
C GLY A 72 3.56 4.68 4.98
N VAL A 73 2.65 3.77 5.31
CA VAL A 73 2.30 3.41 6.68
C VAL A 73 3.11 2.19 7.12
N PHE A 74 3.87 2.35 8.21
CA PHE A 74 4.52 1.23 8.89
C PHE A 74 3.50 0.50 9.73
N ARG A 75 3.17 -0.73 9.36
CA ARG A 75 2.18 -1.56 10.06
C ARG A 75 2.54 -3.04 9.94
N PRO A 76 3.40 -3.57 10.81
CA PRO A 76 3.54 -5.02 10.95
C PRO A 76 2.24 -5.62 11.51
N GLU A 77 1.80 -6.75 10.95
CA GLU A 77 0.59 -7.42 11.42
C GLU A 77 0.73 -7.91 12.87
N SER A 78 -0.40 -7.90 13.61
CA SER A 78 -0.43 -8.41 14.97
C SER A 78 -0.13 -9.90 15.01
N GLY A 79 0.84 -10.29 15.85
CA GLY A 79 1.26 -11.68 16.02
C GLY A 79 2.40 -12.12 15.09
N THR A 80 2.99 -11.20 14.33
CA THR A 80 4.25 -11.44 13.64
C THR A 80 5.42 -11.42 14.62
N GLU A 81 6.46 -12.18 14.34
CA GLU A 81 7.70 -12.21 15.12
C GLU A 81 8.69 -11.17 14.60
N LEU A 82 9.20 -10.29 15.47
CA LEU A 82 10.31 -9.42 15.13
C LEU A 82 11.62 -10.22 15.16
N LEU A 83 12.21 -10.47 14.00
CA LEU A 83 13.48 -11.20 13.87
C LEU A 83 14.70 -10.34 14.21
N GLY A 84 14.61 -9.03 14.05
CA GLY A 84 15.68 -8.09 14.35
C GLY A 84 15.65 -6.84 13.49
N GLY A 85 16.65 -5.99 13.71
CA GLY A 85 16.85 -4.76 12.98
C GLY A 85 18.31 -4.50 12.72
N ASP A 86 18.63 -4.02 11.50
CA ASP A 86 19.98 -3.71 11.06
C ASP A 86 20.04 -2.29 10.52
N ARG A 87 21.15 -1.59 10.78
CA ARG A 87 21.48 -0.35 10.07
C ARG A 87 22.23 -0.69 8.79
N LEU A 88 21.70 -0.25 7.66
CA LEU A 88 22.31 -0.45 6.34
C LEU A 88 23.38 0.63 6.07
N ASP A 89 24.29 0.35 5.13
CA ASP A 89 25.39 1.27 4.74
C ASP A 89 24.87 2.61 4.18
N ASN A 90 23.67 2.62 3.59
CA ASN A 90 23.01 3.83 3.09
C ASN A 90 22.27 4.65 4.18
N GLY A 91 22.41 4.25 5.46
CA GLY A 91 21.81 4.94 6.60
C GLY A 91 20.39 4.50 6.96
N LEU A 92 19.75 3.66 6.15
CA LEU A 92 18.44 3.11 6.45
C LEU A 92 18.50 2.13 7.63
N VAL A 93 17.42 2.04 8.37
CA VAL A 93 17.18 0.99 9.36
C VAL A 93 16.24 -0.03 8.76
N ARG A 94 16.66 -1.29 8.68
CA ARG A 94 15.83 -2.40 8.23
C ARG A 94 15.31 -3.16 9.43
N LEU A 95 13.96 -3.30 9.54
CA LEU A 95 13.27 -4.14 10.52
C LEU A 95 12.72 -5.36 9.79
N ARG A 96 12.97 -6.56 10.34
CA ARG A 96 12.54 -7.83 9.74
C ARG A 96 11.51 -8.50 10.63
N TYR A 97 10.36 -8.84 10.04
CA TYR A 97 9.25 -9.53 10.69
C TYR A 97 8.95 -10.83 9.97
N ARG A 98 8.58 -11.88 10.71
CA ARG A 98 8.18 -13.18 10.18
C ARG A 98 6.73 -13.48 10.52
N TYR A 99 6.00 -13.96 9.52
CA TYR A 99 4.65 -14.47 9.65
C TYR A 99 4.65 -15.97 10.02
N ARG A 100 3.46 -16.50 10.36
CA ARG A 100 3.32 -17.92 10.73
C ARG A 100 3.55 -18.89 9.56
N ASP A 101 3.39 -18.43 8.33
CA ASP A 101 3.62 -19.16 7.09
C ASP A 101 5.06 -19.04 6.57
N GLU A 102 5.99 -18.60 7.42
CA GLU A 102 7.41 -18.36 7.12
C GLU A 102 7.67 -17.21 6.12
N THR A 103 6.62 -16.50 5.65
CA THR A 103 6.81 -15.26 4.88
C THR A 103 7.47 -14.19 5.74
N GLU A 104 8.46 -13.48 5.20
CA GLU A 104 9.10 -12.36 5.88
C GLU A 104 8.71 -11.02 5.25
N LEU A 105 8.56 -10.00 6.11
CA LEU A 105 8.44 -8.60 5.70
C LEU A 105 9.63 -7.80 6.21
N HIS A 106 10.33 -7.15 5.28
CA HIS A 106 11.47 -6.29 5.57
C HIS A 106 11.10 -4.83 5.33
N TYR A 107 10.99 -4.06 6.41
CA TYR A 107 10.70 -2.63 6.39
C TYR A 107 11.99 -1.83 6.45
N SER A 108 12.31 -1.09 5.39
CA SER A 108 13.45 -0.17 5.37
C SER A 108 12.97 1.24 5.67
N MET A 109 13.48 1.83 6.75
CA MET A 109 13.06 3.11 7.31
C MET A 109 14.20 4.13 7.25
N GLU A 110 13.87 5.39 6.94
CA GLU A 110 14.75 6.53 7.07
C GLU A 110 14.11 7.55 8.01
N ASP A 111 14.79 7.90 9.09
CA ASP A 111 14.32 8.84 10.12
C ASP A 111 12.89 8.51 10.64
N GLY A 112 12.61 7.20 10.83
CA GLY A 112 11.31 6.71 11.28
C GLY A 112 10.23 6.64 10.19
N VAL A 113 10.59 6.90 8.95
CA VAL A 113 9.68 6.96 7.80
C VAL A 113 9.93 5.78 6.87
N LEU A 114 8.89 5.12 6.42
CA LEU A 114 8.99 4.01 5.47
C LEU A 114 9.53 4.50 4.12
N ARG A 115 10.54 3.77 3.61
CA ARG A 115 11.10 3.96 2.26
C ARG A 115 10.87 2.76 1.38
N LYS A 116 10.95 1.57 1.96
CA LYS A 116 10.76 0.33 1.21
C LYS A 116 10.16 -0.74 2.11
N LEU A 117 9.29 -1.55 1.55
CA LEU A 117 8.76 -2.77 2.14
C LEU A 117 8.95 -3.91 1.16
N GLU A 118 9.60 -4.98 1.60
CA GLU A 118 9.83 -6.19 0.81
C GLU A 118 9.14 -7.37 1.48
N MET A 119 8.45 -8.18 0.67
CA MET A 119 7.89 -9.46 1.07
C MET A 119 8.76 -10.56 0.49
N LEU A 120 9.21 -11.47 1.35
CA LEU A 120 10.07 -12.58 0.98
C LEU A 120 9.34 -13.91 1.22
N SER A 121 9.54 -14.84 0.29
CA SER A 121 9.16 -16.24 0.44
C SER A 121 10.40 -17.09 0.19
N ASP A 122 10.69 -18.02 1.09
CA ASP A 122 11.89 -18.88 1.02
C ASP A 122 13.22 -18.11 0.88
N GLY A 123 13.26 -16.88 1.39
CA GLY A 123 14.44 -16.00 1.35
C GLY A 123 14.55 -15.16 0.08
N ASP A 124 13.70 -15.34 -0.91
CA ASP A 124 13.67 -14.57 -2.15
C ASP A 124 12.59 -13.46 -2.08
N VAL A 125 12.92 -12.25 -2.54
CA VAL A 125 11.96 -11.15 -2.65
C VAL A 125 10.96 -11.49 -3.75
N VAL A 126 9.68 -11.63 -3.38
CA VAL A 126 8.58 -11.94 -4.31
C VAL A 126 7.72 -10.72 -4.63
N GLN A 127 7.60 -9.79 -3.69
CA GLN A 127 6.86 -8.54 -3.87
C GLN A 127 7.55 -7.42 -3.11
N TRP A 128 7.37 -6.18 -3.56
CA TRP A 128 7.89 -5.03 -2.83
C TRP A 128 7.13 -3.74 -3.12
N VAL A 129 7.26 -2.80 -2.20
CA VAL A 129 6.81 -1.41 -2.33
C VAL A 129 7.99 -0.50 -2.07
N GLU A 130 8.14 0.53 -2.89
CA GLU A 130 9.06 1.64 -2.68
C GLU A 130 8.29 2.95 -2.68
N VAL A 131 8.63 3.86 -1.78
CA VAL A 131 7.93 5.13 -1.61
C VAL A 131 8.89 6.31 -1.62
N ASP A 132 8.51 7.35 -2.37
CA ASP A 132 9.18 8.64 -2.42
C ASP A 132 8.35 9.70 -1.72
N ARG A 133 9.02 10.66 -1.07
CA ARG A 133 8.40 11.79 -0.39
C ARG A 133 8.89 13.12 -0.94
N ASP A 134 8.04 14.12 -0.91
CA ASP A 134 8.28 15.50 -1.35
C ASP A 134 8.19 16.50 -0.18
N GLY A 135 8.93 16.26 0.90
CA GLY A 135 8.94 17.13 2.07
C GLY A 135 8.40 16.48 3.34
N GLU A 136 7.68 17.24 4.19
CA GLU A 136 7.30 16.81 5.55
C GLU A 136 6.00 15.99 5.63
N SER A 137 5.33 15.76 4.50
CA SER A 137 4.10 14.96 4.49
C SER A 137 4.35 13.53 4.97
N GLN A 138 3.51 13.03 5.87
CA GLN A 138 3.54 11.63 6.31
C GLN A 138 3.14 10.65 5.19
N TYR A 139 2.45 11.10 4.14
CA TYR A 139 2.03 10.29 3.01
C TYR A 139 2.98 10.49 1.82
N PRO A 140 3.28 9.44 1.04
CA PRO A 140 4.21 9.52 -0.08
C PRO A 140 3.72 10.45 -1.20
N ALA A 141 4.66 11.06 -1.92
CA ALA A 141 4.41 11.71 -3.20
C ALA A 141 4.23 10.69 -4.32
N ARG A 142 5.01 9.60 -4.24
CA ARG A 142 4.94 8.45 -5.17
C ARG A 142 5.08 7.16 -4.40
N ALA A 143 4.40 6.13 -4.88
CA ALA A 143 4.59 4.76 -4.45
C ALA A 143 4.63 3.84 -5.68
N THR A 144 5.53 2.86 -5.66
CA THR A 144 5.62 1.80 -6.66
C THR A 144 5.52 0.47 -5.95
N TYR A 145 4.51 -0.32 -6.31
CA TYR A 145 4.38 -1.71 -5.93
C TYR A 145 4.78 -2.60 -7.09
N ARG A 146 5.51 -3.69 -6.81
CA ARG A 146 5.78 -4.77 -7.78
C ARG A 146 5.49 -6.13 -7.19
N ASN A 147 4.82 -6.95 -7.99
CA ASN A 147 4.74 -8.39 -7.82
C ASN A 147 5.65 -9.03 -8.89
N LEU A 148 6.73 -9.66 -8.44
CA LEU A 148 7.73 -10.25 -9.33
C LEU A 148 7.27 -11.60 -9.89
N THR A 149 6.37 -12.29 -9.17
CA THR A 149 5.81 -13.58 -9.58
C THR A 149 4.83 -13.41 -10.74
N ASP A 150 3.96 -12.37 -10.67
CA ASP A 150 2.91 -12.15 -11.66
C ASP A 150 3.28 -11.07 -12.69
N PHE A 151 4.51 -10.52 -12.63
CA PHE A 151 4.99 -9.45 -13.50
C PHE A 151 4.09 -8.22 -13.51
N ARG A 152 3.58 -7.87 -12.33
CA ARG A 152 2.66 -6.75 -12.13
C ARG A 152 3.36 -5.57 -11.46
N GLU A 153 3.05 -4.36 -11.94
CA GLU A 153 3.50 -3.11 -11.34
C GLU A 153 2.32 -2.15 -11.20
N LEU A 154 2.15 -1.60 -9.99
CA LEU A 154 1.20 -0.51 -9.72
C LEU A 154 1.99 0.73 -9.26
N LYS A 155 1.84 1.83 -9.97
CA LYS A 155 2.38 3.15 -9.59
C LYS A 155 1.25 4.05 -9.12
N ILE A 156 1.51 4.77 -8.04
CA ILE A 156 0.62 5.77 -7.46
C ILE A 156 1.38 7.08 -7.37
N THR A 157 0.83 8.16 -7.94
CA THR A 157 1.41 9.50 -7.87
C THR A 157 0.37 10.45 -7.27
N ARG A 158 0.67 10.97 -6.07
CA ARG A 158 -0.18 11.94 -5.38
C ARG A 158 -0.31 13.21 -6.21
N GLN A 159 -1.53 13.73 -6.31
CA GLN A 159 -1.85 15.02 -6.94
C GLN A 159 -2.21 16.06 -5.89
N GLN A 160 -2.94 15.65 -4.86
CA GLN A 160 -3.42 16.55 -3.81
C GLN A 160 -3.54 15.80 -2.49
N LEU A 161 -3.27 16.50 -1.39
CA LEU A 161 -3.44 16.04 -0.03
C LEU A 161 -4.26 17.07 0.73
N ASP A 162 -5.40 16.66 1.26
CA ASP A 162 -6.24 17.50 2.12
C ASP A 162 -6.40 16.81 3.48
N GLU A 163 -6.37 17.60 4.54
CA GLU A 163 -6.73 17.16 5.87
C GLU A 163 -8.23 17.36 6.08
N VAL A 164 -8.86 16.39 6.74
CA VAL A 164 -10.27 16.44 7.10
C VAL A 164 -10.43 16.08 8.58
N ASP A 165 -11.37 16.71 9.26
CA ASP A 165 -11.55 16.54 10.71
C ASP A 165 -11.99 15.12 11.08
N ALA A 166 -12.93 14.55 10.32
CA ALA A 166 -13.44 13.20 10.53
C ALA A 166 -14.12 12.62 9.29
N TYR A 167 -14.18 11.29 9.25
CA TYR A 167 -14.97 10.55 8.27
C TYR A 167 -16.18 9.87 8.94
N PRO A 168 -17.33 9.77 8.26
CA PRO A 168 -18.44 8.92 8.70
C PRO A 168 -17.98 7.46 8.88
N LEU A 169 -18.56 6.75 9.84
CA LEU A 169 -18.13 5.37 10.15
C LEU A 169 -18.40 4.38 9.02
N ASP A 170 -19.45 4.60 8.25
CA ASP A 170 -19.85 3.77 7.12
C ASP A 170 -18.94 3.87 5.92
N ILE A 171 -18.09 4.91 5.84
CA ILE A 171 -17.12 5.06 4.74
C ILE A 171 -16.14 3.89 4.64
N TRP A 172 -15.92 3.17 5.75
CA TRP A 172 -15.03 2.00 5.83
C TRP A 172 -15.69 0.70 5.38
N ASP A 173 -16.94 0.74 4.92
CA ASP A 173 -17.60 -0.35 4.22
C ASP A 173 -17.62 -0.02 2.71
N PRO A 174 -16.91 -0.78 1.85
CA PRO A 174 -16.86 -0.51 0.42
C PRO A 174 -18.21 -0.74 -0.28
N ARG A 175 -19.20 -1.36 0.40
CA ARG A 175 -20.56 -1.54 -0.08
C ARG A 175 -21.46 -0.32 0.20
N ALA A 176 -21.01 0.55 1.10
CA ALA A 176 -21.72 1.80 1.35
C ALA A 176 -21.69 2.69 0.10
N PRO A 177 -22.78 3.41 -0.17
CA PRO A 177 -22.93 4.25 -1.37
C PRO A 177 -21.90 5.38 -1.43
#